data_c0bab6382ffac8d345dbf6c48c0c3d52
#
_entry.id   c0bab6382ffac8d345dbf6c48c0c3d52
#
_cell.length_a   1.000
_cell.length_b   1.000
_cell.length_c   1.000
_cell.angle_alpha   90.00
_cell.angle_beta   90.00
_cell.angle_gamma   90.00
#
_symmetry.space_group_name_H-M   'P 1'
#
loop_
_entity.id
_entity.type
_entity.pdbx_description
1 polymer ?
#
loop_
_entity_poly.entity_id
_entity_poly.type
_entity_poly.pdbx_seq_one_letter_code
_entity_poly.pdbx_strand_id
1 'polypeptide(L)'
;MSRYGTRFEFNNEKQVIFSSDVNNEDTFVILEGVISLRREENVLIGITQAPYIMGLADGLMKNDIPYKLISEGNCTGYHLPAKQTRATLLSMIDWNEELRSRIGVMNYIHQRTRISRSVVAEVLAALRKGGYIEMNKGKLVAINRLPSEY
;
A
#
# COMPACT_ATOMS: atom_id res chain seq x y z
N MET A 1 -15.74 -1.67 14.76
CA MET A 1 -14.65 -2.47 14.14
C MET A 1 -14.67 -2.21 12.65
N SER A 2 -13.57 -1.67 12.12
CA SER A 2 -13.41 -1.59 10.67
C SER A 2 -13.36 -3.00 10.10
N ARG A 3 -14.14 -3.29 9.07
CA ARG A 3 -14.11 -4.58 8.35
C ARG A 3 -12.75 -4.90 7.71
N TYR A 4 -11.83 -3.95 7.68
CA TYR A 4 -10.65 -3.98 6.80
C TYR A 4 -9.31 -3.80 7.51
N GLY A 5 -9.28 -3.68 8.84
CA GLY A 5 -8.00 -3.55 9.55
C GLY A 5 -8.14 -3.35 11.05
N THR A 6 -7.02 -3.49 11.74
CA THR A 6 -6.92 -3.24 13.19
C THR A 6 -6.46 -1.82 13.42
N ARG A 7 -7.22 -1.05 14.18
CA ARG A 7 -6.81 0.30 14.59
C ARG A 7 -5.65 0.22 15.58
N PHE A 8 -4.69 1.08 15.43
CA PHE A 8 -3.64 1.31 16.40
C PHE A 8 -3.58 2.79 16.80
N GLU A 9 -3.07 3.01 18.00
CA GLU A 9 -2.85 4.33 18.57
C GLU A 9 -1.58 4.27 19.43
N PHE A 10 -0.64 5.16 19.13
CA PHE A 10 0.59 5.35 19.89
C PHE A 10 0.55 6.72 20.55
N ASN A 11 0.82 6.75 21.85
CA ASN A 11 0.75 7.96 22.67
C ASN A 11 2.15 8.35 23.16
N ASN A 12 2.64 9.49 22.70
CA ASN A 12 3.84 10.19 23.19
C ASN A 12 5.19 9.47 23.15
N GLU A 13 5.28 8.24 22.63
CA GLU A 13 6.53 7.50 22.54
C GLU A 13 6.90 7.18 21.10
N LYS A 14 8.21 7.15 20.84
CA LYS A 14 8.71 6.67 19.56
C LYS A 14 8.53 5.14 19.49
N GLN A 15 7.65 4.69 18.61
CA GLN A 15 7.38 3.28 18.43
C GLN A 15 7.58 2.86 16.98
N VAL A 16 8.11 1.66 16.76
CA VAL A 16 8.22 1.06 15.44
C VAL A 16 6.82 0.66 15.00
N ILE A 17 6.31 1.34 13.97
CA ILE A 17 5.03 1.03 13.35
C ILE A 17 5.17 -0.14 12.38
N PHE A 18 6.24 -0.11 11.59
CA PHE A 18 6.51 -1.07 10.54
C PHE A 18 8.00 -1.37 10.46
N SER A 19 8.34 -2.62 10.19
CA SER A 19 9.70 -3.05 9.84
C SER A 19 9.62 -3.99 8.65
N SER A 20 10.38 -3.70 7.61
CA SER A 20 10.41 -4.53 6.40
C SER A 20 10.91 -5.96 6.65
N ASP A 21 11.64 -6.19 7.74
CA ASP A 21 12.12 -7.52 8.12
C ASP A 21 11.02 -8.40 8.71
N VAL A 22 9.98 -7.79 9.28
CA VAL A 22 8.93 -8.49 10.03
C VAL A 22 7.57 -8.39 9.34
N ASN A 23 7.26 -7.22 8.80
CA ASN A 23 5.93 -6.89 8.27
C ASN A 23 5.96 -6.55 6.78
N ASN A 24 6.88 -7.12 6.03
CA ASN A 24 7.16 -6.76 4.64
C ASN A 24 5.95 -6.81 3.68
N GLU A 25 4.90 -7.50 4.06
CA GLU A 25 3.69 -7.65 3.24
C GLU A 25 2.47 -6.89 3.77
N ASP A 26 2.55 -6.38 4.99
CA ASP A 26 1.43 -5.67 5.61
C ASP A 26 1.35 -4.20 5.17
N THR A 27 0.15 -3.66 5.15
CA THR A 27 -0.09 -2.25 4.83
C THR A 27 -0.48 -1.48 6.08
N PHE A 28 0.12 -0.31 6.25
CA PHE A 28 -0.22 0.62 7.33
C PHE A 28 -0.78 1.92 6.75
N VAL A 29 -1.92 2.31 7.23
CA VAL A 29 -2.58 3.58 6.90
C VAL A 29 -2.47 4.48 8.10
N ILE A 30 -1.62 5.49 8.02
CA ILE A 30 -1.42 6.48 9.08
C ILE A 30 -2.39 7.62 8.84
N LEU A 31 -3.27 7.88 9.80
CA LEU A 31 -4.30 8.93 9.71
C LEU A 31 -3.86 10.24 10.33
N GLU A 32 -3.13 10.15 11.45
CA GLU A 32 -2.64 11.29 12.20
C GLU A 32 -1.24 11.01 12.73
N GLY A 33 -0.42 12.04 12.83
CA GLY A 33 0.91 11.99 13.41
C GLY A 33 2.03 12.26 12.43
N VAL A 34 3.24 12.23 12.96
CA VAL A 34 4.50 12.40 12.23
C VAL A 34 5.26 11.08 12.30
N ILE A 35 5.79 10.64 11.18
CA ILE A 35 6.54 9.40 11.05
C ILE A 35 7.90 9.67 10.42
N SER A 36 8.90 8.94 10.88
CA SER A 36 10.23 8.92 10.29
C SER A 36 10.49 7.57 9.61
N LEU A 37 11.07 7.65 8.42
CA LEU A 37 11.59 6.50 7.69
C LEU A 37 13.08 6.37 8.00
N ARG A 38 13.48 5.19 8.48
CA ARG A 38 14.86 4.91 8.87
C ARG A 38 15.36 3.60 8.26
N ARG A 39 16.64 3.58 7.90
CA ARG A 39 17.38 2.38 7.51
C ARG A 39 18.07 1.73 8.71
N GLU A 40 18.86 0.68 8.43
CA GLU A 40 19.78 0.06 9.39
C GLU A 40 20.60 1.13 10.11
N GLU A 41 21.05 0.80 11.33
CA GLU A 41 21.79 1.73 12.19
C GLU A 41 21.04 3.03 12.52
N ASN A 42 19.70 3.02 12.35
CA ASN A 42 18.83 4.15 12.68
C ASN A 42 19.04 5.42 11.81
N VAL A 43 19.65 5.26 10.63
CA VAL A 43 19.88 6.37 9.70
C VAL A 43 18.55 6.92 9.21
N LEU A 44 18.30 8.20 9.48
CA LEU A 44 17.11 8.91 9.01
C LEU A 44 17.16 9.10 7.50
N ILE A 45 16.16 8.58 6.79
CA ILE A 45 15.98 8.77 5.35
C ILE A 45 15.03 9.93 5.06
N GLY A 46 13.97 10.03 5.86
CA GLY A 46 12.97 11.07 5.69
C GLY A 46 11.99 11.15 6.84
N ILE A 47 11.29 12.26 6.89
CA ILE A 47 10.17 12.51 7.81
C ILE A 47 8.97 12.91 6.97
N THR A 48 7.82 12.36 7.29
CA THR A 48 6.56 12.73 6.66
C THR A 48 5.44 12.88 7.69
N GLN A 49 4.42 13.60 7.32
CA GLN A 49 3.23 13.81 8.14
C GLN A 49 2.04 13.06 7.52
N ALA A 50 1.18 12.57 8.39
CA ALA A 50 -0.08 11.95 7.96
C ALA A 50 -0.96 12.94 7.13
N PRO A 51 -1.82 12.42 6.23
CA PRO A 51 -2.08 11.00 5.98
C PRO A 51 -0.98 10.33 5.13
N TYR A 52 -0.65 9.09 5.47
CA TYR A 52 0.39 8.33 4.78
C TYR A 52 0.04 6.84 4.71
N ILE A 53 0.41 6.19 3.61
CA ILE A 53 0.22 4.74 3.42
C ILE A 53 1.56 4.11 3.14
N MET A 54 1.84 3.02 3.84
CA MET A 54 3.08 2.26 3.71
C MET A 54 2.81 0.76 3.56
N GLY A 55 3.72 0.07 2.89
CA GLY A 55 3.69 -1.38 2.74
C GLY A 55 2.90 -1.89 1.53
N LEU A 56 2.03 -1.08 0.94
CA LEU A 56 1.22 -1.51 -0.20
C LEU A 56 2.08 -1.88 -1.42
N ALA A 57 3.09 -1.10 -1.72
CA ALA A 57 4.01 -1.36 -2.84
C ALA A 57 5.07 -2.40 -2.48
N ASP A 58 5.54 -2.42 -1.25
CA ASP A 58 6.61 -3.33 -0.80
C ASP A 58 6.18 -4.79 -0.83
N GLY A 59 4.95 -5.08 -0.41
CA GLY A 59 4.37 -6.42 -0.51
C GLY A 59 4.23 -6.92 -1.95
N LEU A 60 4.27 -6.03 -2.95
CA LEU A 60 4.18 -6.37 -4.36
C LEU A 60 5.55 -6.39 -5.06
N MET A 61 6.54 -5.65 -4.55
CA MET A 61 7.80 -5.38 -5.26
C MET A 61 9.02 -6.09 -4.67
N LYS A 62 8.93 -6.77 -3.53
CA LYS A 62 10.07 -7.37 -2.82
C LYS A 62 11.27 -6.43 -2.76
N ASN A 63 11.17 -5.42 -1.93
CA ASN A 63 12.28 -4.51 -1.70
C ASN A 63 13.28 -5.16 -0.75
N ASP A 64 14.51 -5.39 -1.22
CA ASP A 64 15.58 -6.05 -0.46
C ASP A 64 16.29 -5.11 0.53
N ILE A 65 15.88 -3.86 0.63
CA ILE A 65 16.55 -2.88 1.49
C ILE A 65 15.77 -2.74 2.80
N PRO A 66 16.35 -3.18 3.94
CA PRO A 66 15.68 -3.07 5.23
C PRO A 66 15.41 -1.62 5.63
N TYR A 67 14.20 -1.34 6.06
CA TYR A 67 13.83 -0.04 6.59
C TYR A 67 12.74 -0.18 7.68
N LYS A 68 12.62 0.86 8.49
CA LYS A 68 11.65 0.96 9.59
C LYS A 68 10.88 2.25 9.50
N LEU A 69 9.61 2.19 9.83
CA LEU A 69 8.78 3.36 10.12
C LEU A 69 8.63 3.51 11.63
N ILE A 70 8.91 4.70 12.10
CA ILE A 70 8.85 5.02 13.53
C ILE A 70 7.94 6.23 13.74
N SER A 71 7.01 6.14 14.69
CA SER A 71 6.21 7.29 15.12
C SER A 71 7.10 8.28 15.86
N GLU A 72 6.98 9.57 15.54
CA GLU A 72 7.71 10.65 16.23
C GLU A 72 6.80 11.36 17.26
N GLY A 73 5.95 10.60 17.95
CA GLY A 73 4.99 11.07 18.92
C GLY A 73 3.63 10.40 18.75
N ASN A 74 2.56 11.10 19.07
CA ASN A 74 1.20 10.59 18.90
C ASN A 74 0.95 10.22 17.44
N CYS A 75 0.48 9.01 17.22
CA CYS A 75 0.21 8.49 15.89
C CYS A 75 -1.00 7.55 15.94
N THR A 76 -1.93 7.75 15.03
CA THR A 76 -3.10 6.89 14.88
C THR A 76 -3.21 6.35 13.46
N GLY A 77 -3.76 5.15 13.33
CA GLY A 77 -3.93 4.57 12.01
C GLY A 77 -4.56 3.18 12.02
N TYR A 78 -4.43 2.50 10.90
CA TYR A 78 -4.89 1.14 10.71
C TYR A 78 -3.77 0.26 10.16
N HIS A 79 -3.66 -0.93 10.74
CA HIS A 79 -2.87 -2.03 10.25
C HIS A 79 -3.77 -2.95 9.41
N LEU A 80 -3.38 -3.21 8.19
CA LEU A 80 -4.07 -4.05 7.22
C LEU A 80 -3.17 -5.23 6.84
N PRO A 81 -3.51 -6.46 7.24
CA PRO A 81 -2.75 -7.63 6.82
C PRO A 81 -2.68 -7.75 5.30
N ALA A 82 -1.55 -8.13 4.75
CA ALA A 82 -1.29 -8.22 3.32
C ALA A 82 -2.37 -9.00 2.54
N LYS A 83 -2.76 -10.15 3.07
CA LYS A 83 -3.79 -10.99 2.48
C LYS A 83 -5.12 -10.24 2.28
N GLN A 84 -5.48 -9.41 3.24
CA GLN A 84 -6.73 -8.65 3.22
C GLN A 84 -6.65 -7.47 2.26
N THR A 85 -5.51 -6.78 2.22
CA THR A 85 -5.25 -5.68 1.29
C THR A 85 -5.26 -6.17 -0.15
N ARG A 86 -4.62 -7.31 -0.42
CA ARG A 86 -4.66 -7.95 -1.74
C ARG A 86 -6.08 -8.31 -2.16
N ALA A 87 -6.82 -9.02 -1.31
CA ALA A 87 -8.20 -9.42 -1.62
C ALA A 87 -9.07 -8.21 -1.96
N THR A 88 -8.90 -7.10 -1.23
CA THR A 88 -9.64 -5.86 -1.48
C THR A 88 -9.22 -5.22 -2.80
N LEU A 89 -7.93 -5.09 -3.06
CA LEU A 89 -7.43 -4.55 -4.34
C LEU A 89 -7.88 -5.41 -5.52
N LEU A 90 -7.81 -6.73 -5.39
CA LEU A 90 -8.24 -7.67 -6.42
C LEU A 90 -9.73 -7.58 -6.69
N SER A 91 -10.55 -7.49 -5.65
CA SER A 91 -12.00 -7.30 -5.81
C SER A 91 -12.34 -5.96 -6.48
N MET A 92 -11.52 -4.94 -6.27
CA MET A 92 -11.67 -3.64 -6.96
C MET A 92 -11.23 -3.70 -8.42
N ILE A 93 -10.29 -4.57 -8.77
CA ILE A 93 -9.78 -4.74 -10.14
C ILE A 93 -10.68 -5.69 -10.94
N ASP A 94 -11.22 -6.73 -10.32
CA ASP A 94 -12.14 -7.71 -10.95
C ASP A 94 -13.57 -7.16 -11.17
N TRP A 95 -13.68 -5.91 -11.21
CA TRP A 95 -14.94 -5.19 -11.22
C TRP A 95 -15.40 -4.93 -12.65
N ASN A 96 -16.60 -5.23 -12.95
CA ASN A 96 -17.37 -5.05 -14.18
C ASN A 96 -16.57 -4.60 -15.44
N GLU A 97 -16.48 -5.48 -16.42
CA GLU A 97 -15.70 -5.30 -17.66
C GLU A 97 -16.06 -4.01 -18.43
N GLU A 98 -17.33 -3.61 -18.39
CA GLU A 98 -17.80 -2.39 -19.05
C GLU A 98 -17.22 -1.11 -18.40
N LEU A 99 -17.12 -1.08 -17.08
CA LEU A 99 -16.53 0.04 -16.35
C LEU A 99 -15.00 0.09 -16.53
N ARG A 100 -14.34 -1.06 -16.61
CA ARG A 100 -12.90 -1.14 -16.89
C ARG A 100 -12.54 -0.52 -18.23
N SER A 101 -13.40 -0.67 -19.22
CA SER A 101 -13.18 -0.13 -20.57
C SER A 101 -13.40 1.39 -20.64
N ARG A 102 -14.19 1.96 -19.76
CA ARG A 102 -14.58 3.39 -19.79
C ARG A 102 -13.71 4.26 -18.91
N ILE A 103 -13.25 3.75 -17.77
CA ILE A 103 -12.53 4.54 -16.77
C ILE A 103 -11.06 4.14 -16.74
N GLY A 104 -10.16 5.12 -16.71
CA GLY A 104 -8.74 4.85 -16.47
C GLY A 104 -8.55 4.22 -15.10
N VAL A 105 -7.93 3.05 -15.05
CA VAL A 105 -7.78 2.25 -13.82
C VAL A 105 -7.09 3.02 -12.69
N MET A 106 -6.10 3.83 -13.02
CA MET A 106 -5.39 4.65 -12.04
C MET A 106 -6.32 5.68 -11.37
N ASN A 107 -7.12 6.38 -12.16
CA ASN A 107 -8.09 7.34 -11.65
C ASN A 107 -9.18 6.68 -10.82
N TYR A 108 -9.65 5.51 -11.26
CA TYR A 108 -10.64 4.74 -10.53
C TYR A 108 -10.13 4.34 -9.14
N ILE A 109 -8.95 3.74 -9.07
CA ILE A 109 -8.36 3.33 -7.79
C ILE A 109 -8.11 4.54 -6.90
N HIS A 110 -7.54 5.61 -7.44
CA HIS A 110 -7.31 6.85 -6.69
C HIS A 110 -8.60 7.43 -6.10
N GLN A 111 -9.67 7.51 -6.89
CA GLN A 111 -10.96 8.05 -6.43
C GLN A 111 -11.61 7.18 -5.35
N ARG A 112 -11.49 5.87 -5.47
CA ARG A 112 -12.11 4.92 -4.52
C ARG A 112 -11.32 4.80 -3.21
N THR A 113 -10.03 4.83 -3.27
CA THR A 113 -9.17 4.50 -2.12
C THR A 113 -8.49 5.73 -1.50
N ARG A 114 -8.47 6.85 -2.22
CA ARG A 114 -7.67 8.04 -1.88
C ARG A 114 -6.15 7.79 -1.80
N ILE A 115 -5.70 6.63 -2.25
CA ILE A 115 -4.28 6.33 -2.40
C ILE A 115 -3.68 7.29 -3.44
N SER A 116 -2.46 7.77 -3.20
CA SER A 116 -1.81 8.70 -4.13
C SER A 116 -1.64 8.08 -5.51
N ARG A 117 -1.74 8.90 -6.55
CA ARG A 117 -1.59 8.43 -7.94
C ARG A 117 -0.24 7.80 -8.21
N SER A 118 0.82 8.29 -7.55
CA SER A 118 2.16 7.73 -7.69
C SER A 118 2.24 6.30 -7.18
N VAL A 119 1.67 6.02 -6.00
CA VAL A 119 1.62 4.67 -5.43
C VAL A 119 0.77 3.74 -6.31
N VAL A 120 -0.39 4.20 -6.77
CA VAL A 120 -1.23 3.41 -7.69
C VAL A 120 -0.48 3.10 -8.99
N ALA A 121 0.21 4.08 -9.56
CA ALA A 121 0.98 3.91 -10.79
C ALA A 121 2.11 2.88 -10.61
N GLU A 122 2.80 2.91 -9.48
CA GLU A 122 3.87 1.98 -9.14
C GLU A 122 3.36 0.54 -9.03
N VAL A 123 2.26 0.34 -8.30
CA VAL A 123 1.59 -0.96 -8.17
C VAL A 123 1.14 -1.50 -9.53
N LEU A 124 0.50 -0.68 -10.34
CA LEU A 124 0.05 -1.09 -11.68
C LEU A 124 1.24 -1.42 -12.61
N ALA A 125 2.33 -0.66 -12.51
CA ALA A 125 3.55 -0.95 -13.27
C ALA A 125 4.17 -2.29 -12.87
N ALA A 126 4.21 -2.61 -11.58
CA ALA A 126 4.69 -3.91 -11.08
C ALA A 126 3.82 -5.07 -11.56
N LEU A 127 2.49 -4.93 -11.50
CA LEU A 127 1.56 -5.95 -11.99
C LEU A 127 1.69 -6.18 -13.51
N ARG A 128 1.89 -5.13 -14.29
CA ARG A 128 2.17 -5.23 -15.73
C ARG A 128 3.49 -5.94 -16.00
N LYS A 129 4.55 -5.55 -15.32
CA LYS A 129 5.88 -6.16 -15.46
C LYS A 129 5.86 -7.63 -15.13
N GLY A 130 5.08 -8.05 -14.14
CA GLY A 130 4.87 -9.45 -13.78
C GLY A 130 3.95 -10.23 -14.74
N GLY A 131 3.34 -9.58 -15.73
CA GLY A 131 2.41 -10.22 -16.65
C GLY A 131 1.05 -10.55 -16.04
N TYR A 132 0.73 -10.01 -14.89
CA TYR A 132 -0.54 -10.29 -14.18
C TYR A 132 -1.73 -9.53 -14.76
N ILE A 133 -1.47 -8.35 -15.29
CA ILE A 133 -2.48 -7.51 -15.94
C ILE A 133 -1.98 -6.99 -17.28
N GLU A 134 -2.92 -6.71 -18.16
CA GLU A 134 -2.67 -6.00 -19.41
C GLU A 134 -3.38 -4.65 -19.40
N MET A 135 -2.68 -3.62 -19.83
CA MET A 135 -3.21 -2.27 -19.90
C MET A 135 -2.96 -1.66 -21.28
N ASN A 136 -3.96 -0.94 -21.78
CA ASN A 136 -3.85 -0.16 -23.01
C ASN A 136 -4.37 1.25 -22.76
N LYS A 137 -3.55 2.25 -23.07
CA LYS A 137 -3.88 3.68 -22.91
C LYS A 137 -4.47 4.04 -21.53
N GLY A 138 -3.90 3.47 -20.47
CA GLY A 138 -4.35 3.70 -19.09
C GLY A 138 -5.61 2.94 -18.68
N LYS A 139 -6.15 2.07 -19.53
CA LYS A 139 -7.30 1.22 -19.23
C LYS A 139 -6.87 -0.22 -19.01
N LEU A 140 -7.49 -0.89 -18.05
CA LEU A 140 -7.29 -2.31 -17.80
C LEU A 140 -8.00 -3.13 -18.88
N VAL A 141 -7.24 -3.87 -19.68
CA VAL A 141 -7.74 -4.69 -20.78
C VAL A 141 -8.00 -6.11 -20.33
N ALA A 142 -7.05 -6.70 -19.61
CA ALA A 142 -7.16 -8.08 -19.15
C ALA A 142 -6.50 -8.27 -17.78
N ILE A 143 -7.01 -9.24 -17.04
CA ILE A 143 -6.41 -9.79 -15.83
C ILE A 143 -6.07 -11.25 -16.15
N ASN A 144 -4.78 -11.55 -16.30
CA ASN A 144 -4.34 -12.87 -16.75
C ASN A 144 -4.38 -13.88 -15.61
N ARG A 145 -3.51 -13.70 -14.65
CA ARG A 145 -3.46 -14.53 -13.45
C ARG A 145 -2.90 -13.70 -12.32
N LEU A 146 -3.67 -13.59 -11.25
CA LEU A 146 -3.16 -12.95 -10.04
C LEU A 146 -2.36 -14.00 -9.26
N PRO A 147 -1.21 -13.59 -8.68
CA PRO A 147 -0.42 -14.53 -7.91
C PRO A 147 -1.25 -15.06 -6.76
N SER A 148 -1.34 -16.37 -6.67
CA SER A 148 -2.09 -17.06 -5.62
C SER A 148 -1.35 -17.10 -4.28
N GLU A 149 -0.03 -16.86 -4.32
CA GLU A 149 0.86 -16.83 -3.17
C GLU A 149 1.93 -15.76 -3.36
N TYR A 150 2.05 -14.92 -2.36
CA TYR A 150 3.19 -14.03 -2.14
C TYR A 150 3.66 -14.20 -0.72
#